data_d0e09d8ebfc968eb2b88915a1aeebb9a
#
_entry.id   d0e09d8ebfc968eb2b88915a1aeebb9a
#
_cell.length_a   1.000
_cell.length_b   1.000
_cell.length_c   1.000
_cell.angle_alpha   90.00
_cell.angle_beta   90.00
_cell.angle_gamma   90.00
#
_symmetry.space_group_name_H-M   'P 1'
#
loop_
_entity.id
_entity.type
_entity.pdbx_description
1 polymer ?
#
loop_
_entity_poly.entity_id
_entity_poly.type
_entity_poly.pdbx_seq_one_letter_code
_entity_poly.pdbx_strand_id
1 'polypeptide(L)'
;KDTIFLHGARKARIIRLLEKTDRASLNITLLDGIVLARSTFNSSMHYRSVTIFGKPEIILDNHEKLTAMKVISENTAPGRWDELRDSHIKEIKMTGVIKIKIKEASAKISIGPPDDNAEDYDIPIWAGVLPIKTITGELERDDKLSKKIKPSKNLISLQNKIL
;
A
#
# COMPACT_ATOMS: atom_id res chain seq x y z
N LYS A 1 8.82 -2.28 -14.06
CA LYS A 1 8.85 -2.85 -12.70
C LYS A 1 9.69 -2.01 -11.72
N ASP A 2 10.29 -0.92 -12.18
CA ASP A 2 11.19 -0.04 -11.43
C ASP A 2 10.64 1.37 -11.23
N THR A 3 9.35 1.55 -11.45
CA THR A 3 8.66 2.83 -11.37
C THR A 3 7.43 2.73 -10.48
N ILE A 4 7.28 3.70 -9.58
CA ILE A 4 6.11 3.85 -8.71
C ILE A 4 5.28 5.01 -9.23
N PHE A 5 3.96 4.82 -9.22
CA PHE A 5 2.99 5.86 -9.54
C PHE A 5 2.24 6.28 -8.29
N LEU A 6 2.08 7.59 -8.12
CA LEU A 6 1.26 8.21 -7.09
C LEU A 6 0.25 9.12 -7.77
N HIS A 7 -0.97 9.20 -7.25
CA HIS A 7 -1.98 10.10 -7.76
C HIS A 7 -2.68 10.88 -6.64
N GLY A 8 -3.25 12.00 -7.02
CA GLY A 8 -4.04 12.84 -6.13
C GLY A 8 -4.67 14.00 -6.88
N ALA A 9 -5.42 14.85 -6.19
CA ALA A 9 -5.91 16.06 -6.84
C ALA A 9 -4.73 16.91 -7.36
N ARG A 10 -4.81 17.43 -8.60
CA ARG A 10 -3.72 18.24 -9.23
C ARG A 10 -3.26 19.41 -8.35
N LYS A 11 -4.19 19.97 -7.56
CA LYS A 11 -3.92 21.11 -6.65
C LYS A 11 -3.51 20.66 -5.23
N ALA A 12 -3.46 19.37 -4.93
CA ALA A 12 -3.05 18.88 -3.61
C ALA A 12 -1.62 19.32 -3.28
N ARG A 13 -1.40 19.67 -2.01
CA ARG A 13 -0.09 20.14 -1.52
C ARG A 13 1.02 19.16 -1.85
N ILE A 14 0.80 17.87 -1.61
CA ILE A 14 1.81 16.83 -1.86
C ILE A 14 2.21 16.75 -3.33
N ILE A 15 1.25 16.82 -4.26
CA ILE A 15 1.52 16.80 -5.70
C ILE A 15 2.38 18.00 -6.10
N ARG A 16 2.06 19.20 -5.59
CA ARG A 16 2.83 20.42 -5.87
C ARG A 16 4.24 20.41 -5.27
N LEU A 17 4.42 19.77 -4.13
CA LEU A 17 5.74 19.61 -3.50
C LEU A 17 6.59 18.62 -4.31
N LEU A 18 6.04 17.46 -4.65
CA LEU A 18 6.74 16.45 -5.43
C LEU A 18 7.11 16.93 -6.83
N GLU A 19 6.30 17.80 -7.45
CA GLU A 19 6.61 18.42 -8.76
C GLU A 19 7.86 19.34 -8.71
N LYS A 20 8.19 19.88 -7.53
CA LYS A 20 9.25 20.89 -7.36
C LYS A 20 10.52 20.34 -6.71
N THR A 21 10.52 19.08 -6.28
CA THR A 21 11.68 18.49 -5.61
C THR A 21 12.42 17.52 -6.53
N ASP A 22 13.73 17.45 -6.35
CA ASP A 22 14.59 16.51 -7.07
C ASP A 22 14.78 15.18 -6.33
N ARG A 23 14.29 15.08 -5.11
CA ARG A 23 14.43 13.89 -4.26
C ARG A 23 13.15 13.64 -3.47
N ALA A 24 12.72 12.39 -3.45
CA ALA A 24 11.66 11.91 -2.57
C ALA A 24 12.03 10.55 -2.00
N SER A 25 11.56 10.30 -0.79
CA SER A 25 11.56 8.96 -0.21
C SER A 25 10.13 8.51 0.01
N LEU A 26 9.88 7.24 -0.24
CA LEU A 26 8.62 6.55 0.02
C LEU A 26 8.90 5.38 0.94
N ASN A 27 8.23 5.34 2.08
CA ASN A 27 8.27 4.19 2.97
C ASN A 27 6.92 3.47 2.96
N ILE A 28 6.97 2.16 2.87
CA ILE A 28 5.82 1.27 3.00
C ILE A 28 6.17 0.24 4.06
N THR A 29 5.32 0.11 5.07
CA THR A 29 5.51 -0.84 6.16
C THR A 29 4.24 -1.63 6.39
N LEU A 30 4.37 -2.95 6.44
CA LEU A 30 3.33 -3.89 6.84
C LEU A 30 3.70 -4.45 8.20
N LEU A 31 2.76 -4.40 9.15
CA LEU A 31 2.91 -5.02 10.46
C LEU A 31 2.38 -6.45 10.40
N ASP A 32 3.22 -7.39 10.80
CA ASP A 32 2.93 -8.83 10.72
C ASP A 32 2.75 -9.48 12.10
N GLY A 33 3.13 -8.77 13.20
CA GLY A 33 2.93 -9.29 14.55
C GLY A 33 3.50 -8.41 15.65
N ILE A 34 3.15 -8.73 16.89
CA ILE A 34 3.71 -8.14 18.10
C ILE A 34 4.54 -9.22 18.76
N VAL A 35 5.80 -8.92 19.03
CA VAL A 35 6.73 -9.79 19.75
C VAL A 35 6.65 -9.45 21.23
N LEU A 36 6.14 -10.37 22.01
CA LEU A 36 6.00 -10.27 23.46
C LEU A 36 7.12 -11.08 24.10
N ALA A 37 8.12 -10.40 24.57
CA ALA A 37 9.26 -10.99 25.27
C ALA A 37 9.04 -10.97 26.80
N ARG A 38 9.97 -11.54 27.54
CA ARG A 38 9.94 -11.54 29.02
C ARG A 38 10.32 -10.19 29.60
N SER A 39 10.99 -9.34 28.79
CA SER A 39 11.32 -7.97 29.15
C SER A 39 10.73 -6.96 28.16
N THR A 40 10.54 -5.72 28.59
CA THR A 40 10.13 -4.62 27.72
C THR A 40 11.17 -4.32 26.64
N PHE A 41 12.45 -4.49 26.97
CA PHE A 41 13.56 -4.17 26.08
C PHE A 41 13.68 -5.16 24.92
N ASN A 42 13.26 -6.42 25.13
CA ASN A 42 13.31 -7.47 24.13
C ASN A 42 11.98 -7.62 23.38
N SER A 43 10.92 -6.94 23.84
CA SER A 43 9.65 -6.87 23.14
C SER A 43 9.78 -6.00 21.88
N SER A 44 9.15 -6.41 20.77
CA SER A 44 9.35 -5.78 19.46
C SER A 44 8.13 -6.01 18.56
N MET A 45 8.31 -5.75 17.26
CA MET A 45 7.30 -5.94 16.22
C MET A 45 7.85 -6.79 15.08
N HIS A 46 7.01 -7.66 14.52
CA HIS A 46 7.25 -8.23 13.20
C HIS A 46 6.74 -7.28 12.13
N TYR A 47 7.55 -7.04 11.12
CA TYR A 47 7.19 -6.17 10.03
C TYR A 47 8.01 -6.45 8.77
N ARG A 48 7.44 -6.06 7.65
CA ARG A 48 8.12 -5.94 6.36
C ARG A 48 8.08 -4.47 5.98
N SER A 49 9.23 -3.86 5.80
CA SER A 49 9.34 -2.44 5.45
C SER A 49 10.25 -2.26 4.24
N VAL A 50 9.87 -1.36 3.35
CA VAL A 50 10.70 -0.92 2.25
C VAL A 50 10.75 0.60 2.22
N THR A 51 11.95 1.15 2.11
CA THR A 51 12.16 2.57 1.85
C THR A 51 12.78 2.71 0.46
N ILE A 52 12.18 3.54 -0.36
CA ILE A 52 12.54 3.75 -1.76
C ILE A 52 12.92 5.20 -1.93
N PHE A 53 13.99 5.45 -2.69
CA PHE A 53 14.46 6.79 -3.04
C PHE A 53 14.43 6.97 -4.55
N GLY A 54 14.00 8.15 -4.98
CA GLY A 54 13.97 8.49 -6.38
C GLY A 54 13.66 9.96 -6.63
N LYS A 55 13.77 10.36 -7.90
CA LYS A 55 13.32 11.68 -8.35
C LYS A 55 11.85 11.57 -8.76
N PRO A 56 10.96 12.37 -8.17
CA PRO A 56 9.58 12.43 -8.63
C PRO A 56 9.48 13.28 -9.90
N GLU A 57 8.62 12.87 -10.82
CA GLU A 57 8.33 13.57 -12.05
C GLU A 57 6.83 13.62 -12.26
N ILE A 58 6.30 14.83 -12.51
CA ILE A 58 4.88 15.00 -12.87
C ILE A 58 4.61 14.48 -14.29
N ILE A 59 3.58 13.68 -14.45
CA ILE A 59 3.10 13.24 -15.75
C ILE A 59 2.13 14.30 -16.26
N LEU A 60 2.45 14.92 -17.39
CA LEU A 60 1.62 15.96 -18.02
C LEU A 60 0.76 15.40 -19.16
N ASP A 61 1.27 14.43 -19.90
CA ASP A 61 0.55 13.79 -20.99
C ASP A 61 -0.67 13.00 -20.52
N ASN A 62 -1.81 13.19 -21.17
CA ASN A 62 -3.07 12.58 -20.76
C ASN A 62 -3.10 11.05 -20.96
N HIS A 63 -2.46 10.55 -22.01
CA HIS A 63 -2.39 9.12 -22.28
C HIS A 63 -1.47 8.41 -21.28
N GLU A 64 -0.31 9.00 -20.96
CA GLU A 64 0.59 8.51 -19.94
C GLU A 64 -0.09 8.51 -18.55
N LYS A 65 -0.89 9.54 -18.23
CA LYS A 65 -1.70 9.57 -17.00
C LYS A 65 -2.69 8.41 -16.95
N LEU A 66 -3.43 8.15 -18.02
CA LEU A 66 -4.39 7.04 -18.06
C LEU A 66 -3.67 5.69 -17.90
N THR A 67 -2.52 5.51 -18.54
CA THR A 67 -1.69 4.32 -18.37
C THR A 67 -1.27 4.13 -16.90
N ALA A 68 -0.79 5.19 -16.26
CA ALA A 68 -0.41 5.15 -14.85
C ALA A 68 -1.61 4.85 -13.94
N MET A 69 -2.77 5.47 -14.22
CA MET A 69 -4.01 5.24 -13.46
C MET A 69 -4.51 3.79 -13.62
N LYS A 70 -4.38 3.21 -14.83
CA LYS A 70 -4.68 1.79 -15.05
C LYS A 70 -3.78 0.90 -14.18
N VAL A 71 -2.47 1.17 -14.15
CA VAL A 71 -1.53 0.42 -13.30
C VAL A 71 -1.91 0.50 -11.83
N ILE A 72 -2.28 1.68 -11.34
CA ILE A 72 -2.72 1.88 -9.94
C ILE A 72 -4.01 1.10 -9.67
N SER A 73 -5.00 1.19 -10.57
CA SER A 73 -6.27 0.48 -10.43
C SER A 73 -6.10 -1.03 -10.41
N GLU A 74 -5.33 -1.57 -11.36
CA GLU A 74 -5.07 -3.01 -11.47
C GLU A 74 -4.24 -3.55 -10.29
N ASN A 75 -3.38 -2.73 -9.68
CA ASN A 75 -2.67 -3.12 -8.47
C ASN A 75 -3.57 -3.17 -7.23
N THR A 76 -4.64 -2.37 -7.20
CA THR A 76 -5.59 -2.31 -6.08
C THR A 76 -6.70 -3.35 -6.24
N ALA A 77 -7.27 -3.45 -7.44
CA ALA A 77 -8.39 -4.33 -7.76
C ALA A 77 -8.20 -4.88 -9.19
N PRO A 78 -7.49 -6.00 -9.36
CA PRO A 78 -7.22 -6.61 -10.66
C PRO A 78 -8.49 -6.85 -11.49
N GLY A 79 -8.48 -6.43 -12.75
CA GLY A 79 -9.60 -6.53 -13.69
C GLY A 79 -10.68 -5.45 -13.52
N ARG A 80 -10.53 -4.58 -12.51
CA ARG A 80 -11.52 -3.52 -12.27
C ARG A 80 -11.51 -2.43 -13.33
N TRP A 81 -10.34 -2.11 -13.88
CA TRP A 81 -10.19 -1.05 -14.88
C TRP A 81 -11.11 -1.26 -16.09
N ASP A 82 -11.18 -2.48 -16.59
CA ASP A 82 -11.96 -2.82 -17.78
C ASP A 82 -13.49 -2.87 -17.52
N GLU A 83 -13.92 -2.78 -16.25
CA GLU A 83 -15.31 -2.68 -15.83
C GLU A 83 -15.80 -1.24 -15.66
N LEU A 84 -14.87 -0.27 -15.72
CA LEU A 84 -15.18 1.14 -15.51
C LEU A 84 -15.57 1.83 -16.84
N ARG A 85 -16.36 2.89 -16.75
CA ARG A 85 -16.54 3.81 -17.87
C ARG A 85 -15.24 4.52 -18.23
N ASP A 86 -15.15 5.03 -19.42
CA ASP A 86 -14.06 5.91 -19.83
C ASP A 86 -13.98 7.16 -18.95
N SER A 87 -12.74 7.58 -18.71
CA SER A 87 -12.46 8.78 -17.92
C SER A 87 -12.81 10.05 -18.71
N HIS A 88 -13.50 10.98 -18.08
CA HIS A 88 -13.74 12.29 -18.71
C HIS A 88 -12.46 13.13 -18.73
N ILE A 89 -12.29 13.92 -19.77
CA ILE A 89 -11.11 14.80 -19.93
C ILE A 89 -10.91 15.75 -18.74
N LYS A 90 -12.00 16.19 -18.10
CA LYS A 90 -11.94 17.02 -16.90
C LYS A 90 -11.33 16.27 -15.72
N GLU A 91 -11.67 15.00 -15.54
CA GLU A 91 -11.13 14.14 -14.47
C GLU A 91 -9.63 13.95 -14.66
N ILE A 92 -9.19 13.66 -15.90
CA ILE A 92 -7.78 13.51 -16.24
C ILE A 92 -6.99 14.80 -15.95
N LYS A 93 -7.53 15.97 -16.33
CA LYS A 93 -6.90 17.27 -16.07
C LYS A 93 -6.85 17.64 -14.59
N MET A 94 -7.83 17.25 -13.82
CA MET A 94 -7.89 17.53 -12.37
C MET A 94 -7.06 16.56 -11.54
N THR A 95 -6.54 15.47 -12.12
CA THR A 95 -5.69 14.49 -11.46
C THR A 95 -4.23 14.81 -11.70
N GLY A 96 -3.46 14.95 -10.61
CA GLY A 96 -2.00 14.95 -10.63
C GLY A 96 -1.48 13.53 -10.50
N VAL A 97 -0.62 13.13 -11.41
CA VAL A 97 0.04 11.82 -11.38
C VAL A 97 1.55 12.05 -11.35
N ILE A 98 2.20 11.46 -10.37
CA ILE A 98 3.65 11.50 -10.19
C ILE A 98 4.20 10.10 -10.48
N LYS A 99 5.26 10.02 -11.27
CA LYS A 99 6.10 8.84 -11.40
C LYS A 99 7.39 9.01 -10.63
N ILE A 100 7.84 7.96 -9.96
CA ILE A 100 9.12 7.92 -9.27
C ILE A 100 9.86 6.69 -9.78
N LYS A 101 10.94 6.91 -10.52
CA LYS A 101 11.84 5.83 -10.89
C LYS A 101 12.68 5.44 -9.68
N ILE A 102 12.66 4.17 -9.31
CA ILE A 102 13.44 3.64 -8.19
C ILE A 102 14.91 3.71 -8.53
N LYS A 103 15.68 4.50 -7.77
CA LYS A 103 17.13 4.58 -7.88
C LYS A 103 17.81 3.73 -6.82
N GLU A 104 17.29 3.80 -5.60
CA GLU A 104 17.79 3.10 -4.44
C GLU A 104 16.62 2.59 -3.63
N ALA A 105 16.76 1.43 -3.03
CA ALA A 105 15.76 0.88 -2.13
C ALA A 105 16.46 0.08 -1.02
N SER A 106 15.88 0.14 0.18
CA SER A 106 16.28 -0.65 1.32
C SER A 106 15.06 -1.39 1.85
N ALA A 107 15.19 -2.70 2.07
CA ALA A 107 14.14 -3.51 2.67
C ALA A 107 14.62 -4.05 4.02
N LYS A 108 13.70 -4.06 5.00
CA LYS A 108 13.91 -4.67 6.30
C LYS A 108 12.76 -5.58 6.64
N ILE A 109 13.08 -6.80 7.04
CA ILE A 109 12.13 -7.82 7.49
C ILE A 109 12.52 -8.21 8.91
N SER A 110 11.56 -8.11 9.83
CA SER A 110 11.69 -8.56 11.22
C SER A 110 10.75 -9.74 11.43
N ILE A 111 11.32 -10.90 11.73
CA ILE A 111 10.62 -12.17 11.96
C ILE A 111 11.38 -12.95 13.05
N GLY A 112 10.76 -13.99 13.61
CA GLY A 112 11.40 -14.89 14.58
C GLY A 112 10.71 -14.90 15.94
N PRO A 113 11.11 -15.78 16.86
CA PRO A 113 10.63 -15.77 18.24
C PRO A 113 11.16 -14.53 19.00
N PRO A 114 10.64 -14.26 20.22
CA PRO A 114 11.30 -13.35 21.13
C PRO A 114 12.76 -13.77 21.38
N ASP A 115 13.64 -12.80 21.44
CA ASP A 115 15.08 -13.00 21.72
C ASP A 115 15.39 -12.38 23.09
N ASP A 116 15.12 -13.15 24.14
CA ASP A 116 15.35 -12.75 25.53
C ASP A 116 16.80 -13.03 25.96
N ASN A 117 17.24 -12.36 27.02
CA ASN A 117 18.53 -12.70 27.61
C ASN A 117 18.52 -14.11 28.21
N ALA A 118 19.67 -14.76 28.26
CA ALA A 118 19.76 -16.16 28.72
C ALA A 118 19.17 -16.36 30.12
N GLU A 119 19.38 -15.41 31.02
CA GLU A 119 18.89 -15.43 32.40
C GLU A 119 17.38 -15.26 32.52
N ASP A 120 16.71 -14.75 31.50
CA ASP A 120 15.28 -14.47 31.52
C ASP A 120 14.42 -15.68 31.10
N TYR A 121 15.00 -16.70 30.47
CA TYR A 121 14.23 -17.84 29.95
C TYR A 121 13.54 -18.67 31.04
N ASP A 122 14.10 -18.71 32.26
CA ASP A 122 13.53 -19.43 33.39
C ASP A 122 12.46 -18.62 34.15
N ILE A 123 12.26 -17.34 33.80
CA ILE A 123 11.24 -16.51 34.47
C ILE A 123 9.84 -16.96 33.99
N PRO A 124 8.88 -17.17 34.92
CA PRO A 124 7.55 -17.67 34.59
C PRO A 124 6.65 -16.59 33.97
N ILE A 125 7.16 -15.90 32.96
CA ILE A 125 6.44 -14.90 32.14
C ILE A 125 6.22 -15.50 30.76
N TRP A 126 4.96 -15.46 30.27
CA TRP A 126 4.65 -15.91 28.93
C TRP A 126 5.33 -15.02 27.90
N ALA A 127 5.99 -15.63 26.91
CA ALA A 127 6.61 -14.93 25.79
C ALA A 127 6.25 -15.62 24.47
N GLY A 128 6.14 -14.84 23.41
CA GLY A 128 5.75 -15.37 22.10
C GLY A 128 5.38 -14.25 21.14
N VAL A 129 4.71 -14.61 20.06
CA VAL A 129 4.29 -13.66 19.01
C VAL A 129 2.78 -13.65 18.91
N LEU A 130 2.20 -12.45 18.92
CA LEU A 130 0.80 -12.22 18.57
C LEU A 130 0.74 -11.80 17.08
N PRO A 131 0.31 -12.70 16.16
CA PRO A 131 0.27 -12.39 14.75
C PRO A 131 -0.76 -11.30 14.42
N ILE A 132 -0.41 -10.41 13.49
CA ILE A 132 -1.32 -9.45 12.88
C ILE A 132 -1.57 -9.91 11.44
N LYS A 133 -2.85 -9.95 11.04
CA LYS A 133 -3.27 -10.28 9.67
C LYS A 133 -4.18 -9.18 9.14
N THR A 134 -3.87 -8.64 7.97
CA THR A 134 -4.77 -7.74 7.25
C THR A 134 -5.60 -8.58 6.29
N ILE A 135 -6.92 -8.51 6.41
CA ILE A 135 -7.85 -9.32 5.62
C ILE A 135 -8.86 -8.37 4.99
N THR A 136 -9.13 -8.53 3.69
CA THR A 136 -10.24 -7.83 3.03
C THR A 136 -11.57 -8.40 3.53
N GLY A 137 -12.53 -7.53 3.83
CA GLY A 137 -13.88 -7.92 4.25
C GLY A 137 -14.78 -8.34 3.09
N GLU A 138 -16.06 -8.48 3.39
CA GLU A 138 -17.11 -8.66 2.39
C GLU A 138 -17.40 -7.34 1.67
N LEU A 139 -17.88 -7.45 0.43
CA LEU A 139 -18.29 -6.27 -0.35
C LEU A 139 -19.53 -5.63 0.26
N GLU A 140 -19.38 -4.39 0.67
CA GLU A 140 -20.49 -3.55 1.12
C GLU A 140 -21.14 -2.86 -0.09
N ARG A 141 -22.45 -2.96 -0.16
CA ARG A 141 -23.21 -2.41 -1.27
C ARG A 141 -23.46 -0.91 -1.07
N ASP A 142 -23.24 -0.12 -2.13
CA ASP A 142 -23.74 1.27 -2.16
C ASP A 142 -25.28 1.29 -2.13
N ASP A 143 -25.85 2.08 -1.22
CA ASP A 143 -27.31 2.20 -1.05
C ASP A 143 -28.03 2.70 -2.30
N LYS A 144 -27.32 3.49 -3.13
CA LYS A 144 -27.85 4.03 -4.40
C LYS A 144 -27.76 3.06 -5.57
N LEU A 145 -27.06 1.94 -5.38
CA LEU A 145 -26.88 0.95 -6.44
C LEU A 145 -28.17 0.16 -6.67
N SER A 146 -28.64 0.06 -7.93
CA SER A 146 -29.79 -0.77 -8.28
C SER A 146 -29.61 -2.21 -7.81
N LYS A 147 -30.62 -2.79 -7.15
CA LYS A 147 -30.62 -4.18 -6.66
C LYS A 147 -30.34 -5.22 -7.76
N LYS A 148 -30.56 -4.87 -9.03
CA LYS A 148 -30.29 -5.74 -10.18
C LYS A 148 -28.79 -5.88 -10.50
N ILE A 149 -27.98 -4.91 -10.10
CA ILE A 149 -26.52 -4.92 -10.37
C ILE A 149 -25.83 -5.78 -9.32
N LYS A 150 -25.15 -6.80 -9.77
CA LYS A 150 -24.35 -7.71 -8.94
C LYS A 150 -22.87 -7.41 -9.09
N PRO A 151 -22.05 -7.68 -8.06
CA PRO A 151 -20.60 -7.56 -8.20
C PRO A 151 -20.08 -8.54 -9.26
N SER A 152 -19.03 -8.12 -9.96
CA SER A 152 -18.32 -8.99 -10.91
C SER A 152 -17.56 -10.10 -10.19
N LYS A 153 -17.13 -11.12 -10.96
CA LYS A 153 -16.28 -12.20 -10.44
C LYS A 153 -14.96 -11.67 -9.90
N ASN A 154 -14.40 -10.64 -10.55
CA ASN A 154 -13.17 -9.99 -10.09
C ASN A 154 -13.35 -9.39 -8.69
N LEU A 155 -14.41 -8.63 -8.46
CA LEU A 155 -14.69 -8.04 -7.14
C LEU A 155 -14.97 -9.10 -6.08
N ILE A 156 -15.76 -10.14 -6.40
CA ILE A 156 -16.03 -11.25 -5.48
C ILE A 156 -14.72 -11.93 -5.07
N SER A 157 -13.79 -12.08 -6.01
CA SER A 157 -12.51 -12.73 -5.73
C SER A 157 -11.59 -11.94 -4.80
N LEU A 158 -11.89 -10.68 -4.50
CA LEU A 158 -11.10 -9.85 -3.58
C LEU A 158 -11.53 -10.02 -2.11
N GLN A 159 -12.67 -10.63 -1.84
CA GLN A 159 -13.19 -10.81 -0.49
C GLN A 159 -12.39 -11.85 0.29
N ASN A 160 -12.25 -11.63 1.60
CA ASN A 160 -11.65 -12.55 2.57
C ASN A 160 -10.21 -13.00 2.19
N LYS A 161 -9.47 -12.15 1.47
CA LYS A 161 -8.06 -12.39 1.16
C LYS A 161 -7.17 -11.80 2.23
N ILE A 162 -6.13 -12.54 2.56
CA ILE A 162 -5.00 -12.03 3.36
C ILE A 162 -4.13 -11.17 2.41
N LEU A 163 -3.84 -9.94 2.81
CA LEU A 163 -3.00 -8.98 2.08
C LEU A 163 -1.54 -9.11 2.47
#